data_050b407080c78619aaead7aee1df1cca
#
_entry.id   050b407080c78619aaead7aee1df1cca
#
_cell.length_a   1.000
_cell.length_b   1.000
_cell.length_c   1.000
_cell.angle_alpha   90.00
_cell.angle_beta   90.00
_cell.angle_gamma   90.00
#
_symmetry.space_group_name_H-M   'P 1'
#
loop_
_entity.id
_entity.type
_entity.pdbx_description
1 polymer ?
#
loop_
_entity_poly.entity_id
_entity_poly.type
_entity_poly.pdbx_seq_one_letter_code
_entity_poly.pdbx_strand_id
1 'polypeptide(L)'
;DEIAGMAQRATEEIRHVLFKLRPLALESQGLTAALGQLSDKMLKTYKQNMTIKVGPQVEQSLDETQQGALFYLIEEAVNNARKYAEAETIAVQIVRQKNIIAIRIADNGKGFDVEAVNAGYDERGSFGMVNMRERAELLNGSLNLKSTPGKGTTITVIIPIDLSDAANNNGRQGELSATRMADSARNRVERMVRGTTQY
;
A
#
# COMPACT_ATOMS: atom_id res chain seq x y z
N ASP A 1 31.80 9.13 8.03
CA ASP A 1 30.54 8.62 8.61
C ASP A 1 29.58 9.74 9.04
N GLU A 2 30.07 10.92 9.42
CA GLU A 2 29.21 12.05 9.81
C GLU A 2 28.38 12.60 8.63
N ILE A 3 28.96 12.69 7.45
CA ILE A 3 28.29 13.14 6.23
C ILE A 3 27.17 12.17 5.82
N ALA A 4 27.40 10.87 5.95
CA ALA A 4 26.38 9.86 5.66
C ALA A 4 25.19 9.98 6.65
N GLY A 5 25.47 10.22 7.93
CA GLY A 5 24.43 10.44 8.94
C GLY A 5 23.66 11.75 8.75
N MET A 6 24.31 12.81 8.25
CA MET A 6 23.63 14.06 7.88
C MET A 6 22.74 13.90 6.63
N ALA A 7 23.24 13.20 5.63
CA ALA A 7 22.47 12.91 4.42
C ALA A 7 21.24 12.04 4.72
N GLN A 8 21.37 11.08 5.63
CA GLN A 8 20.25 10.24 6.03
C GLN A 8 19.19 11.04 6.79
N ARG A 9 19.57 11.88 7.75
CA ARG A 9 18.65 12.79 8.46
C ARG A 9 17.97 13.78 7.51
N ALA A 10 18.72 14.41 6.61
CA ALA A 10 18.13 15.29 5.59
C ALA A 10 17.13 14.56 4.68
N THR A 11 17.43 13.33 4.31
CA THR A 11 16.52 12.48 3.53
C THR A 11 15.24 12.15 4.31
N GLU A 12 15.35 11.87 5.60
CA GLU A 12 14.20 11.61 6.50
C GLU A 12 13.35 12.87 6.68
N GLU A 13 13.96 14.04 6.87
CA GLU A 13 13.24 15.31 6.96
C GLU A 13 12.51 15.66 5.66
N ILE A 14 13.18 15.52 4.52
CA ILE A 14 12.57 15.73 3.20
C ILE A 14 11.40 14.77 3.00
N ARG A 15 11.55 13.49 3.36
CA ARG A 15 10.45 12.51 3.32
C ARG A 15 9.29 12.92 4.21
N HIS A 16 9.56 13.41 5.41
CA HIS A 16 8.55 13.88 6.35
C HIS A 16 7.78 15.09 5.81
N VAL A 17 8.47 16.02 5.15
CA VAL A 17 7.86 17.17 4.49
C VAL A 17 7.03 16.73 3.28
N LEU A 18 7.57 15.83 2.44
CA LEU A 18 6.83 15.28 1.30
C LEU A 18 5.59 14.49 1.73
N PHE A 19 5.65 13.82 2.89
CA PHE A 19 4.50 13.14 3.49
C PHE A 19 3.39 14.11 3.93
N LYS A 20 3.76 15.35 4.33
CA LYS A 20 2.81 16.41 4.67
C LYS A 20 2.22 17.13 3.46
N LEU A 21 2.86 17.04 2.29
CA LEU A 21 2.37 17.63 1.05
C LEU A 21 1.34 16.68 0.42
N ARG A 22 0.10 16.75 0.91
CA ARG A 22 -1.01 15.97 0.32
C ARG A 22 -1.27 16.41 -1.12
N PRO A 23 -1.55 15.48 -2.04
CA PRO A 23 -2.07 15.86 -3.36
C PRO A 23 -3.35 16.69 -3.19
N LEU A 24 -3.48 17.77 -3.93
CA LEU A 24 -4.65 18.67 -3.83
C LEU A 24 -5.97 17.92 -4.00
N ALA A 25 -5.99 16.89 -4.85
CA ALA A 25 -7.15 16.04 -5.05
C ALA A 25 -7.50 15.22 -3.80
N LEU A 26 -6.50 14.71 -3.09
CA LEU A 26 -6.70 13.97 -1.85
C LEU A 26 -7.25 14.88 -0.74
N GLU A 27 -6.76 16.13 -0.68
CA GLU A 27 -7.17 17.13 0.29
C GLU A 27 -8.59 17.62 0.07
N SER A 28 -8.98 17.87 -1.20
CA SER A 28 -10.25 18.48 -1.55
C SER A 28 -11.37 17.48 -1.88
N GLN A 29 -11.04 16.27 -2.33
CA GLN A 29 -12.00 15.30 -2.88
C GLN A 29 -11.88 13.89 -2.27
N GLY A 30 -10.90 13.67 -1.39
CA GLY A 30 -10.67 12.42 -0.68
C GLY A 30 -9.92 11.35 -1.49
N LEU A 31 -9.71 10.20 -0.83
CA LEU A 31 -8.85 9.11 -1.34
C LEU A 31 -9.36 8.51 -2.65
N THR A 32 -10.66 8.26 -2.76
CA THR A 32 -11.25 7.63 -3.95
C THR A 32 -11.07 8.48 -5.19
N ALA A 33 -11.29 9.79 -5.07
CA ALA A 33 -11.11 10.73 -6.17
C ALA A 33 -9.62 10.89 -6.57
N ALA A 34 -8.73 10.96 -5.58
CA ALA A 34 -7.28 11.05 -5.83
C ALA A 34 -6.76 9.80 -6.56
N LEU A 35 -7.21 8.61 -6.18
CA LEU A 35 -6.87 7.38 -6.88
C LEU A 35 -7.45 7.36 -8.31
N GLY A 36 -8.66 7.87 -8.50
CA GLY A 36 -9.24 8.05 -9.84
C GLY A 36 -8.37 8.93 -10.74
N GLN A 37 -7.89 10.06 -10.21
CA GLN A 37 -6.96 10.94 -10.94
C GLN A 37 -5.61 10.26 -11.23
N LEU A 38 -5.11 9.43 -10.32
CA LEU A 38 -3.92 8.62 -10.57
C LEU A 38 -4.15 7.65 -11.73
N SER A 39 -5.29 6.97 -11.77
CA SER A 39 -5.66 6.07 -12.89
C SER A 39 -5.74 6.81 -14.22
N ASP A 40 -6.37 7.96 -14.24
CA ASP A 40 -6.45 8.83 -15.43
C ASP A 40 -5.06 9.26 -15.91
N LYS A 41 -4.19 9.66 -14.99
CA LYS A 41 -2.80 10.03 -15.29
C LYS A 41 -2.04 8.84 -15.89
N MET A 42 -2.19 7.64 -15.31
CA MET A 42 -1.54 6.43 -15.82
C MET A 42 -1.99 6.14 -17.27
N LEU A 43 -3.27 6.23 -17.56
CA LEU A 43 -3.80 6.00 -18.89
C LEU A 43 -3.38 7.10 -19.88
N LYS A 44 -3.59 8.37 -19.54
CA LYS A 44 -3.38 9.50 -20.47
C LYS A 44 -1.90 9.73 -20.77
N THR A 45 -1.05 9.68 -19.73
CA THR A 45 0.37 10.01 -19.84
C THR A 45 1.24 8.84 -20.25
N TYR A 46 0.95 7.66 -19.69
CA TYR A 46 1.82 6.50 -19.82
C TYR A 46 1.21 5.36 -20.64
N LYS A 47 -0.06 5.49 -21.08
CA LYS A 47 -0.82 4.44 -21.78
C LYS A 47 -0.94 3.15 -20.95
N GLN A 48 -0.80 3.27 -19.62
CA GLN A 48 -0.89 2.17 -18.69
C GLN A 48 -2.32 2.00 -18.22
N ASN A 49 -2.91 0.84 -18.49
CA ASN A 49 -4.23 0.50 -17.98
C ASN A 49 -4.16 0.25 -16.47
N MET A 50 -5.02 0.95 -15.73
CA MET A 50 -5.15 0.79 -14.29
C MET A 50 -6.63 0.71 -13.91
N THR A 51 -6.99 -0.28 -13.11
CA THR A 51 -8.34 -0.43 -12.55
C THR A 51 -8.32 -0.22 -11.04
N ILE A 52 -9.31 0.48 -10.52
CA ILE A 52 -9.43 0.79 -9.08
C ILE A 52 -10.80 0.37 -8.61
N LYS A 53 -10.84 -0.37 -7.49
CA LYS A 53 -12.07 -0.71 -6.77
C LYS A 53 -11.88 -0.36 -5.30
N VAL A 54 -12.62 0.64 -4.82
CA VAL A 54 -12.66 1.03 -3.41
C VAL A 54 -14.01 0.58 -2.85
N GLY A 55 -13.94 -0.26 -1.83
CA GLY A 55 -15.13 -0.75 -1.14
C GLY A 55 -15.82 0.34 -0.30
N PRO A 56 -17.07 0.11 0.11
CA PRO A 56 -17.79 1.05 0.95
C PRO A 56 -17.09 1.21 2.31
N GLN A 57 -17.25 2.39 2.91
CA GLN A 57 -16.72 2.75 4.23
C GLN A 57 -15.19 2.72 4.37
N VAL A 58 -14.42 2.48 3.32
CA VAL A 58 -12.95 2.52 3.39
C VAL A 58 -12.48 3.92 3.78
N GLU A 59 -12.92 4.91 3.06
CA GLU A 59 -12.46 6.30 3.21
C GLU A 59 -12.83 6.88 4.58
N GLN A 60 -14.05 6.58 5.07
CA GLN A 60 -14.53 7.03 6.38
C GLN A 60 -13.82 6.30 7.55
N SER A 61 -13.13 5.21 7.27
CA SER A 61 -12.41 4.42 8.28
C SER A 61 -10.95 4.82 8.43
N LEU A 62 -10.49 5.78 7.64
CA LEU A 62 -9.12 6.28 7.65
C LEU A 62 -9.14 7.77 7.96
N ASP A 63 -8.29 8.19 8.88
CA ASP A 63 -8.03 9.61 9.08
C ASP A 63 -7.26 10.20 7.89
N GLU A 64 -7.10 11.51 7.88
CA GLU A 64 -6.45 12.23 6.79
C GLU A 64 -4.99 11.80 6.58
N THR A 65 -4.25 11.54 7.66
CA THR A 65 -2.85 11.11 7.60
C THR A 65 -2.75 9.70 7.01
N GLN A 66 -3.65 8.81 7.44
CA GLN A 66 -3.75 7.44 6.94
C GLN A 66 -4.11 7.41 5.45
N GLN A 67 -5.05 8.25 5.00
CA GLN A 67 -5.39 8.37 3.59
C GLN A 67 -4.19 8.85 2.76
N GLY A 68 -3.41 9.80 3.27
CA GLY A 68 -2.18 10.27 2.64
C GLY A 68 -1.14 9.18 2.49
N ALA A 69 -0.85 8.47 3.59
CA ALA A 69 0.11 7.37 3.60
C ALA A 69 -0.28 6.26 2.62
N LEU A 70 -1.57 5.89 2.62
CA LEU A 70 -2.11 4.87 1.73
C LEU A 70 -2.03 5.30 0.26
N PHE A 71 -2.39 6.55 -0.05
CA PHE A 71 -2.29 7.08 -1.41
C PHE A 71 -0.86 6.96 -1.95
N TYR A 72 0.14 7.43 -1.20
CA TYR A 72 1.54 7.37 -1.64
C TYR A 72 2.09 5.95 -1.72
N LEU A 73 1.64 5.04 -0.84
CA LEU A 73 2.00 3.63 -0.94
C LEU A 73 1.48 3.03 -2.25
N ILE A 74 0.23 3.32 -2.60
CA ILE A 74 -0.38 2.85 -3.85
C ILE A 74 0.31 3.49 -5.06
N GLU A 75 0.56 4.80 -5.03
CA GLU A 75 1.26 5.51 -6.12
C GLU A 75 2.64 4.93 -6.38
N GLU A 76 3.41 4.62 -5.33
CA GLU A 76 4.73 3.99 -5.45
C GLU A 76 4.63 2.59 -6.05
N ALA A 77 3.70 1.76 -5.57
CA ALA A 77 3.49 0.42 -6.10
C ALA A 77 3.10 0.44 -7.59
N VAL A 78 2.20 1.34 -7.98
CA VAL A 78 1.76 1.54 -9.37
C VAL A 78 2.91 2.04 -10.25
N ASN A 79 3.71 2.98 -9.75
CA ASN A 79 4.89 3.47 -10.47
C ASN A 79 5.94 2.38 -10.66
N ASN A 80 6.14 1.51 -9.67
CA ASN A 80 7.06 0.37 -9.77
C ASN A 80 6.56 -0.63 -10.81
N ALA A 81 5.28 -0.98 -10.80
CA ALA A 81 4.70 -1.84 -11.82
C ALA A 81 4.88 -1.25 -13.23
N ARG A 82 4.56 0.03 -13.41
CA ARG A 82 4.74 0.73 -14.70
C ARG A 82 6.19 0.74 -15.19
N LYS A 83 7.15 0.97 -14.27
CA LYS A 83 8.57 1.11 -14.65
C LYS A 83 9.26 -0.22 -14.95
N TYR A 84 8.86 -1.27 -14.22
CA TYR A 84 9.67 -2.48 -14.15
C TYR A 84 8.93 -3.75 -14.56
N ALA A 85 7.58 -3.77 -14.53
CA ALA A 85 6.84 -5.01 -14.73
C ALA A 85 6.51 -5.31 -16.19
N GLU A 86 6.53 -4.31 -17.08
CA GLU A 86 6.04 -4.47 -18.46
C GLU A 86 4.59 -5.02 -18.50
N ALA A 87 3.79 -4.58 -17.53
CA ALA A 87 2.43 -5.07 -17.34
C ALA A 87 1.44 -4.41 -18.30
N GLU A 88 0.48 -5.16 -18.79
CA GLU A 88 -0.65 -4.62 -19.57
C GLU A 88 -1.65 -3.91 -18.65
N THR A 89 -1.85 -4.46 -17.46
CA THR A 89 -2.83 -3.97 -16.49
C THR A 89 -2.29 -3.96 -15.08
N ILE A 90 -2.70 -2.92 -14.31
CA ILE A 90 -2.49 -2.81 -12.89
C ILE A 90 -3.85 -2.74 -12.21
N ALA A 91 -4.12 -3.60 -11.24
CA ALA A 91 -5.37 -3.61 -10.48
C ALA A 91 -5.13 -3.21 -9.03
N VAL A 92 -5.89 -2.22 -8.56
CA VAL A 92 -5.92 -1.79 -7.15
C VAL A 92 -7.29 -2.10 -6.57
N GLN A 93 -7.31 -2.83 -5.48
CA GLN A 93 -8.52 -3.18 -4.76
C GLN A 93 -8.34 -2.86 -3.27
N ILE A 94 -9.28 -2.12 -2.72
CA ILE A 94 -9.29 -1.71 -1.31
C ILE A 94 -10.63 -2.11 -0.72
N VAL A 95 -10.60 -2.90 0.35
CA VAL A 95 -11.81 -3.37 1.02
C VAL A 95 -11.70 -3.23 2.54
N ARG A 96 -12.80 -2.82 3.17
CA ARG A 96 -12.93 -2.86 4.62
C ARG A 96 -13.53 -4.20 5.05
N GLN A 97 -12.90 -4.85 6.02
CA GLN A 97 -13.40 -6.09 6.62
C GLN A 97 -13.29 -5.99 8.15
N LYS A 98 -14.43 -5.85 8.81
CA LYS A 98 -14.46 -5.69 10.28
C LYS A 98 -13.50 -4.59 10.73
N ASN A 99 -12.42 -4.98 11.41
CA ASN A 99 -11.43 -4.08 12.04
C ASN A 99 -10.16 -3.92 11.21
N ILE A 100 -10.20 -4.24 9.91
CA ILE A 100 -9.07 -4.07 9.02
C ILE A 100 -9.49 -3.45 7.68
N ILE A 101 -8.56 -2.75 7.05
CA ILE A 101 -8.59 -2.42 5.65
C ILE A 101 -7.54 -3.29 4.96
N ALA A 102 -7.97 -4.03 3.94
CA ALA A 102 -7.11 -4.83 3.10
C ALA A 102 -6.97 -4.17 1.73
N ILE A 103 -5.73 -3.96 1.30
CA ILE A 103 -5.37 -3.37 0.03
C ILE A 103 -4.63 -4.42 -0.79
N ARG A 104 -5.03 -4.62 -2.03
CA ARG A 104 -4.33 -5.46 -2.99
C ARG A 104 -3.98 -4.64 -4.21
N ILE A 105 -2.69 -4.61 -4.56
CA ILE A 105 -2.17 -3.99 -5.78
C ILE A 105 -1.51 -5.13 -6.56
N ALA A 106 -1.98 -5.38 -7.78
CA ALA A 106 -1.49 -6.48 -8.60
C ALA A 106 -1.26 -6.03 -10.04
N ASP A 107 -0.16 -6.46 -10.61
CA ASP A 107 0.12 -6.35 -12.03
C ASP A 107 0.21 -7.74 -12.69
N ASN A 108 -0.02 -7.78 -13.99
CA ASN A 108 0.13 -8.97 -14.82
C ASN A 108 1.43 -8.98 -15.64
N GLY A 109 2.45 -8.32 -15.12
CA GLY A 109 3.73 -8.16 -15.81
C GLY A 109 4.66 -9.35 -15.67
N LYS A 110 5.94 -9.11 -15.98
CA LYS A 110 6.97 -10.17 -16.01
C LYS A 110 7.32 -10.73 -14.63
N GLY A 111 6.97 -10.06 -13.55
CA GLY A 111 7.35 -10.46 -12.21
C GLY A 111 8.87 -10.53 -12.00
N PHE A 112 9.29 -11.00 -10.83
CA PHE A 112 10.69 -11.17 -10.47
C PHE A 112 10.85 -12.16 -9.32
N ASP A 113 12.08 -12.62 -9.11
CA ASP A 113 12.46 -13.44 -7.97
C ASP A 113 12.71 -12.52 -6.76
N VAL A 114 11.84 -12.63 -5.75
CA VAL A 114 11.88 -11.78 -4.55
C VAL A 114 13.12 -12.07 -3.70
N GLU A 115 13.56 -13.33 -3.63
CA GLU A 115 14.72 -13.72 -2.83
C GLU A 115 16.00 -13.21 -3.48
N ALA A 116 16.12 -13.34 -4.81
CA ALA A 116 17.27 -12.84 -5.55
C ALA A 116 17.39 -11.31 -5.46
N VAL A 117 16.25 -10.59 -5.51
CA VAL A 117 16.24 -9.13 -5.35
C VAL A 117 16.63 -8.74 -3.93
N ASN A 118 16.12 -9.43 -2.90
CA ASN A 118 16.50 -9.17 -1.51
C ASN A 118 17.97 -9.48 -1.21
N ALA A 119 18.55 -10.49 -1.83
CA ALA A 119 19.98 -10.83 -1.67
C ALA A 119 20.93 -9.82 -2.32
N GLY A 120 20.50 -9.16 -3.40
CA GLY A 120 21.26 -8.10 -4.09
C GLY A 120 21.03 -6.67 -3.54
N TYR A 121 20.43 -6.55 -2.37
CA TYR A 121 19.88 -5.30 -1.83
C TYR A 121 20.93 -4.24 -1.45
N ASP A 122 22.21 -4.62 -1.23
CA ASP A 122 23.24 -3.73 -0.69
C ASP A 122 23.83 -2.72 -1.69
N GLU A 123 23.64 -2.89 -3.00
CA GLU A 123 24.36 -2.05 -3.97
C GLU A 123 23.51 -1.15 -4.88
N ARG A 124 22.18 -1.37 -5.02
CA ARG A 124 21.34 -0.55 -5.93
C ARG A 124 19.94 -0.28 -5.42
N GLY A 125 19.81 -0.09 -4.12
CA GLY A 125 18.68 0.47 -3.37
C GLY A 125 17.36 0.55 -4.11
N SER A 126 16.51 -0.42 -3.98
CA SER A 126 15.10 -0.21 -4.27
C SER A 126 14.46 0.56 -3.11
N PHE A 127 14.83 1.84 -2.97
CA PHE A 127 14.21 2.74 -1.99
C PHE A 127 12.69 2.67 -2.01
N GLY A 128 12.09 2.34 -3.16
CA GLY A 128 10.65 2.19 -3.30
C GLY A 128 10.03 1.10 -2.43
N MET A 129 10.66 -0.08 -2.34
CA MET A 129 10.12 -1.16 -1.49
C MET A 129 10.29 -0.86 0.00
N VAL A 130 11.42 -0.25 0.39
CA VAL A 130 11.63 0.24 1.77
C VAL A 130 10.58 1.28 2.11
N ASN A 131 10.40 2.29 1.27
CA ASN A 131 9.41 3.34 1.46
C ASN A 131 7.97 2.80 1.61
N MET A 132 7.61 1.77 0.83
CA MET A 132 6.28 1.15 0.95
C MET A 132 6.13 0.39 2.27
N ARG A 133 7.17 -0.28 2.77
CA ARG A 133 7.15 -0.96 4.08
C ARG A 133 7.04 0.05 5.22
N GLU A 134 7.88 1.10 5.22
CA GLU A 134 7.83 2.17 6.20
C GLU A 134 6.43 2.82 6.27
N ARG A 135 5.81 3.05 5.10
CA ARG A 135 4.44 3.59 5.06
C ARG A 135 3.39 2.63 5.59
N ALA A 136 3.54 1.35 5.33
CA ALA A 136 2.64 0.35 5.92
C ALA A 136 2.79 0.30 7.45
N GLU A 137 4.01 0.42 7.98
CA GLU A 137 4.31 0.49 9.42
C GLU A 137 3.75 1.76 10.05
N LEU A 138 3.86 2.92 9.39
CA LEU A 138 3.23 4.18 9.84
C LEU A 138 1.70 4.07 9.97
N LEU A 139 1.09 3.15 9.21
CA LEU A 139 -0.34 2.82 9.29
C LEU A 139 -0.63 1.73 10.33
N ASN A 140 0.34 1.36 11.19
CA ASN A 140 0.29 0.18 12.06
C ASN A 140 -0.06 -1.09 11.29
N GLY A 141 0.22 -1.12 10.00
CA GLY A 141 -0.12 -2.18 9.08
C GLY A 141 1.03 -3.12 8.76
N SER A 142 0.76 -4.08 7.91
CA SER A 142 1.75 -5.01 7.38
C SER A 142 1.71 -5.04 5.86
N LEU A 143 2.87 -5.14 5.21
CA LEU A 143 3.01 -5.28 3.77
C LEU A 143 3.58 -6.66 3.43
N ASN A 144 2.92 -7.35 2.51
CA ASN A 144 3.40 -8.58 1.92
C ASN A 144 3.53 -8.41 0.41
N LEU A 145 4.69 -8.77 -0.13
CA LEU A 145 4.98 -8.75 -1.56
C LEU A 145 5.19 -10.18 -2.04
N LYS A 146 4.46 -10.55 -3.09
CA LYS A 146 4.62 -11.83 -3.81
C LYS A 146 4.86 -11.53 -5.27
N SER A 147 5.94 -12.04 -5.81
CA SER A 147 6.26 -12.00 -7.23
C SER A 147 6.87 -13.32 -7.68
N THR A 148 6.65 -13.66 -8.91
CA THR A 148 7.24 -14.85 -9.54
C THR A 148 7.52 -14.49 -11.00
N PRO A 149 8.70 -14.82 -11.55
CA PRO A 149 8.98 -14.61 -12.96
C PRO A 149 7.88 -15.17 -13.86
N GLY A 150 7.40 -14.34 -14.79
CA GLY A 150 6.32 -14.65 -15.74
C GLY A 150 4.90 -14.60 -15.16
N LYS A 151 4.69 -14.23 -13.87
CA LYS A 151 3.36 -14.23 -13.23
C LYS A 151 2.96 -12.88 -12.62
N GLY A 152 3.74 -11.82 -12.87
CA GLY A 152 3.48 -10.51 -12.31
C GLY A 152 3.80 -10.40 -10.82
N THR A 153 3.36 -9.28 -10.23
CA THR A 153 3.60 -8.96 -8.81
C THR A 153 2.28 -8.67 -8.11
N THR A 154 2.17 -9.08 -6.87
CA THR A 154 1.07 -8.73 -5.99
C THR A 154 1.61 -8.19 -4.68
N ILE A 155 1.20 -6.98 -4.34
CA ILE A 155 1.42 -6.34 -3.04
C ILE A 155 0.11 -6.38 -2.27
N THR A 156 0.17 -6.89 -1.05
CA THR A 156 -0.98 -6.91 -0.12
C THR A 156 -0.61 -6.13 1.12
N VAL A 157 -1.43 -5.14 1.47
CA VAL A 157 -1.28 -4.35 2.69
C VAL A 157 -2.51 -4.57 3.57
N ILE A 158 -2.28 -4.79 4.86
CA ILE A 158 -3.35 -4.92 5.85
C ILE A 158 -3.14 -3.85 6.90
N ILE A 159 -4.15 -3.02 7.10
CA ILE A 159 -4.15 -1.91 8.06
C ILE A 159 -5.21 -2.23 9.13
N PRO A 160 -4.84 -2.35 10.41
CA PRO A 160 -5.82 -2.40 11.48
C PRO A 160 -6.52 -1.04 11.61
N ILE A 161 -7.83 -1.06 11.83
CA ILE A 161 -8.62 0.13 12.13
C ILE A 161 -9.16 -0.01 13.57
N ASP A 162 -8.80 0.95 14.41
CA ASP A 162 -9.34 0.99 15.77
C ASP A 162 -10.82 1.36 15.73
N LEU A 163 -11.64 0.51 16.32
CA LEU A 163 -13.06 0.80 16.51
C LEU A 163 -13.32 1.68 17.74
N SER A 164 -12.27 2.24 18.35
CA SER A 164 -12.37 3.00 19.58
C SER A 164 -13.17 4.30 19.46
N ASP A 165 -13.34 4.84 18.27
CA ASP A 165 -14.19 6.02 18.05
C ASP A 165 -15.69 5.71 17.92
N ALA A 166 -16.06 4.43 17.85
CA ALA A 166 -17.46 4.01 17.77
C ALA A 166 -18.05 3.52 19.10
N ALA A 167 -17.25 3.36 20.14
CA ALA A 167 -17.69 2.89 21.46
C ALA A 167 -16.83 3.45 22.58
N ASN A 168 -17.03 4.69 22.95
CA ASN A 168 -16.54 5.23 24.20
C ASN A 168 -17.35 4.61 25.35
N ASN A 169 -17.04 3.35 25.70
CA ASN A 169 -17.24 2.77 27.04
C ASN A 169 -16.71 1.31 27.10
N ASN A 170 -15.56 1.09 27.66
CA ASN A 170 -15.09 0.01 28.53
C ASN A 170 -13.61 -0.35 28.29
N GLY A 171 -12.88 -0.17 29.36
CA GLY A 171 -11.46 -0.18 29.44
C GLY A 171 -10.68 -1.46 29.08
N ARG A 172 -9.42 -1.23 28.81
CA ARG A 172 -8.22 -2.06 29.03
C ARG A 172 -8.31 -3.56 28.81
N GLN A 173 -7.87 -3.99 27.62
CA GLN A 173 -7.12 -5.23 27.38
C GLN A 173 -6.88 -5.37 25.85
N GLY A 174 -5.75 -4.93 25.31
CA GLY A 174 -5.60 -4.82 23.84
C GLY A 174 -4.26 -5.19 23.19
N GLU A 175 -3.16 -5.38 23.93
CA GLU A 175 -1.86 -5.48 23.25
C GLU A 175 -1.42 -6.87 22.75
N LEU A 176 -2.04 -7.95 23.21
CA LEU A 176 -1.69 -9.33 22.80
C LEU A 176 -2.56 -9.91 21.68
N SER A 177 -3.55 -9.16 21.22
CA SER A 177 -4.53 -9.59 20.21
C SER A 177 -4.16 -9.22 18.78
N ALA A 178 -3.43 -8.14 18.57
CA ALA A 178 -3.18 -7.58 17.23
C ALA A 178 -2.37 -8.51 16.32
N THR A 179 -1.31 -9.14 16.82
CA THR A 179 -0.43 -10.01 16.00
C THR A 179 -1.13 -11.32 15.60
N ARG A 180 -1.92 -11.92 16.49
CA ARG A 180 -2.70 -13.14 16.18
C ARG A 180 -3.88 -12.87 15.25
N MET A 181 -4.47 -11.67 15.32
CA MET A 181 -5.54 -11.26 14.41
C MET A 181 -5.03 -10.97 13.00
N ALA A 182 -3.85 -10.37 12.85
CA ALA A 182 -3.22 -10.12 11.56
C ALA A 182 -2.95 -11.42 10.77
N ASP A 183 -2.46 -12.47 11.42
CA ASP A 183 -2.20 -13.76 10.77
C ASP A 183 -3.49 -14.49 10.36
N SER A 184 -4.53 -14.42 11.19
CA SER A 184 -5.84 -14.99 10.87
C SER A 184 -6.56 -14.25 9.74
N ALA A 185 -6.45 -12.92 9.70
CA ALA A 185 -6.98 -12.08 8.65
C ALA A 185 -6.24 -12.30 7.33
N ARG A 186 -4.90 -12.45 7.37
CA ARG A 186 -4.03 -12.75 6.23
C ARG A 186 -4.48 -14.02 5.49
N ASN A 187 -4.70 -15.11 6.20
CA ASN A 187 -5.15 -16.39 5.63
C ASN A 187 -6.58 -16.32 5.04
N ARG A 188 -7.42 -15.44 5.55
CA ARG A 188 -8.81 -15.27 5.10
C ARG A 188 -8.88 -14.41 3.84
N VAL A 189 -8.09 -13.34 3.77
CA VAL A 189 -7.95 -12.46 2.59
C VAL A 189 -7.36 -13.25 1.41
N GLU A 190 -6.36 -14.10 1.65
CA GLU A 190 -5.80 -14.97 0.60
C GLU A 190 -6.83 -15.93 0.00
N ARG A 191 -7.76 -16.46 0.81
CA ARG A 191 -8.85 -17.32 0.29
C ARG A 191 -9.91 -16.56 -0.50
N MET A 192 -10.28 -15.35 -0.08
CA MET A 192 -11.25 -14.53 -0.81
C MET A 192 -10.71 -14.03 -2.15
N VAL A 193 -9.42 -13.69 -2.20
CA VAL A 193 -8.75 -13.23 -3.42
C VAL A 193 -8.63 -14.35 -4.46
N ARG A 194 -8.52 -15.62 -4.03
CA ARG A 194 -8.54 -16.78 -4.94
C ARG A 194 -9.93 -17.08 -5.51
N GLY A 195 -11.00 -16.72 -4.80
CA GLY A 195 -12.39 -16.96 -5.23
C GLY A 195 -12.93 -15.97 -6.26
N THR A 196 -12.24 -14.86 -6.53
CA THR A 196 -12.72 -13.80 -7.45
C THR A 196 -12.02 -13.83 -8.81
N THR A 197 -11.25 -14.87 -9.12
CA THR A 197 -10.51 -15.01 -10.41
C THR A 197 -11.26 -15.87 -11.42
N GLN A 198 -12.56 -16.14 -11.20
CA GLN A 198 -13.42 -16.73 -12.22
C GLN A 198 -14.48 -15.70 -12.59
N TYR A 199 -14.13 -14.83 -13.58
CA TYR A 199 -15.03 -14.26 -14.61
C TYR A 199 -14.17 -13.42 -15.54
#